data_3f1281ed0dac9c69fa3a622f4ef90c97
#
_entry.id   3f1281ed0dac9c69fa3a622f4ef90c97
#
_cell.length_a   1.000
_cell.length_b   1.000
_cell.length_c   1.000
_cell.angle_alpha   90.00
_cell.angle_beta   90.00
_cell.angle_gamma   90.00
#
_symmetry.space_group_name_H-M   'P 1'
#
loop_
_entity.id
_entity.type
_entity.pdbx_description
1 polymer ?
#
loop_
_entity_poly.entity_id
_entity_poly.type
_entity_poly.pdbx_seq_one_letter_code
_entity_poly.pdbx_strand_id
1 'polypeptide(L)'
;MNSKNINNIILRDAKKTNDWLDKYFANKESPSINLINAMKYSVLNGGKRIRASLVLSAARLSGDEKSSLPVAAAIEMVHSYSLIHDDLPAMDNSDLRRGKKSLHVKYNEATAILAGDALQSEAFNILSNNKIIKNTYLQSELVSSLSRAIGHYGMAGGQMLDMEGEKKGFNFEQVKEMIELKTGALISASVVMGSIIGGGSKKIRNSLYKFSKNLGFAFQIADDILDVSSKSNIIGKPTGSDLTREKSNLINLVGLNKASKLANDLIKEAKDELIEFGSNGLELSSLADYIILRKV
;
A
#
# COMPACT_ATOMS: atom_id res chain seq x y z
N MET A 1 -15.22 17.65 -3.71
CA MET A 1 -13.97 18.40 -3.36
C MET A 1 -13.14 18.60 -4.63
N ASN A 2 -12.50 19.74 -4.82
CA ASN A 2 -11.73 20.04 -6.03
C ASN A 2 -10.42 19.24 -6.05
N SER A 3 -9.94 18.77 -7.22
CA SER A 3 -8.70 17.97 -7.38
C SER A 3 -7.46 18.63 -6.73
N LYS A 4 -7.42 19.94 -6.61
CA LYS A 4 -6.40 20.69 -5.86
C LYS A 4 -6.36 20.33 -4.36
N ASN A 5 -7.51 20.05 -3.74
CA ASN A 5 -7.59 19.83 -2.30
C ASN A 5 -7.05 18.44 -1.91
N ILE A 6 -7.30 17.40 -2.72
CA ILE A 6 -6.79 16.06 -2.44
C ILE A 6 -5.28 15.97 -2.59
N ASN A 7 -4.71 16.63 -3.60
CA ASN A 7 -3.25 16.68 -3.75
C ASN A 7 -2.58 17.35 -2.53
N ASN A 8 -3.20 18.40 -1.96
CA ASN A 8 -2.69 19.04 -0.75
C ASN A 8 -2.72 18.11 0.47
N ILE A 9 -3.78 17.29 0.61
CA ILE A 9 -3.88 16.28 1.68
C ILE A 9 -2.75 15.25 1.54
N ILE A 10 -2.58 14.68 0.35
CA ILE A 10 -1.55 13.67 0.06
C ILE A 10 -0.14 14.26 0.32
N LEU A 11 0.15 15.46 -0.17
CA LEU A 11 1.43 16.12 0.02
C LEU A 11 1.72 16.42 1.49
N ARG A 12 0.72 16.92 2.24
CA ARG A 12 0.82 17.16 3.68
C ARG A 12 1.16 15.89 4.44
N ASP A 13 0.42 14.81 4.16
CA ASP A 13 0.55 13.53 4.86
C ASP A 13 1.85 12.82 4.47
N ALA A 14 2.24 12.90 3.19
CA ALA A 14 3.53 12.41 2.71
C ALA A 14 4.70 13.13 3.39
N LYS A 15 4.62 14.47 3.51
CA LYS A 15 5.65 15.24 4.20
C LYS A 15 5.76 14.84 5.67
N LYS A 16 4.64 14.79 6.41
CA LYS A 16 4.61 14.38 7.82
C LYS A 16 5.25 12.99 8.02
N THR A 17 4.89 12.04 7.16
CA THR A 17 5.38 10.65 7.23
C THR A 17 6.88 10.59 6.89
N ASN A 18 7.33 11.27 5.86
CA ASN A 18 8.74 11.31 5.48
C ASN A 18 9.60 11.99 6.55
N ASP A 19 9.14 13.10 7.12
CA ASP A 19 9.84 13.81 8.21
C ASP A 19 9.97 12.91 9.46
N TRP A 20 8.95 12.14 9.77
CA TRP A 20 8.99 11.17 10.87
C TRP A 20 9.98 10.03 10.58
N LEU A 21 9.90 9.43 9.39
CA LEU A 21 10.81 8.35 8.97
C LEU A 21 12.26 8.81 8.93
N ASP A 22 12.55 10.01 8.42
CA ASP A 22 13.91 10.53 8.37
C ASP A 22 14.50 10.72 9.78
N LYS A 23 13.72 11.32 10.70
CA LYS A 23 14.11 11.44 12.12
C LYS A 23 14.30 10.09 12.79
N TYR A 24 13.43 9.11 12.48
CA TYR A 24 13.53 7.77 13.03
C TYR A 24 14.84 7.09 12.66
N PHE A 25 15.21 7.13 11.37
CA PHE A 25 16.45 6.54 10.89
C PHE A 25 17.71 7.34 11.28
N ALA A 26 17.60 8.65 11.44
CA ALA A 26 18.73 9.49 11.87
C ALA A 26 19.26 9.13 13.27
N ASN A 27 18.38 8.62 14.12
CA ASN A 27 18.68 8.25 15.52
C ASN A 27 18.90 6.73 15.72
N LYS A 28 19.02 5.95 14.62
CA LYS A 28 19.24 4.52 14.71
C LYS A 28 20.72 4.19 14.77
N GLU A 29 21.11 3.57 15.86
CA GLU A 29 22.40 2.91 15.99
C GLU A 29 22.31 1.46 15.45
N SER A 30 23.34 1.01 14.78
CA SER A 30 23.43 -0.34 14.25
C SER A 30 24.88 -0.76 14.12
N PRO A 31 25.21 -2.04 14.38
CA PRO A 31 26.51 -2.60 14.04
C PRO A 31 26.81 -2.55 12.52
N SER A 32 25.76 -2.48 11.69
CA SER A 32 25.86 -2.37 10.24
C SER A 32 25.19 -1.09 9.74
N ILE A 33 26.00 -0.04 9.53
CA ILE A 33 25.52 1.21 8.93
C ILE A 33 25.05 1.01 7.48
N ASN A 34 25.61 0.03 6.75
CA ASN A 34 25.18 -0.29 5.39
C ASN A 34 23.74 -0.78 5.35
N LEU A 35 23.32 -1.61 6.33
CA LEU A 35 21.94 -2.07 6.43
C LEU A 35 20.98 -0.91 6.67
N ILE A 36 21.29 -0.02 7.62
CA ILE A 36 20.48 1.18 7.89
C ILE A 36 20.36 2.06 6.64
N ASN A 37 21.48 2.28 5.93
CA ASN A 37 21.48 3.07 4.70
C ASN A 37 20.62 2.41 3.59
N ALA A 38 20.64 1.10 3.46
CA ALA A 38 19.82 0.35 2.52
C ALA A 38 18.33 0.46 2.85
N MET A 39 17.95 0.26 4.13
CA MET A 39 16.59 0.45 4.63
C MET A 39 16.10 1.89 4.36
N LYS A 40 16.89 2.88 4.77
CA LYS A 40 16.59 4.32 4.58
C LYS A 40 16.43 4.66 3.10
N TYR A 41 17.33 4.19 2.25
CA TYR A 41 17.24 4.39 0.80
C TYR A 41 15.90 3.91 0.24
N SER A 42 15.45 2.71 0.60
CA SER A 42 14.22 2.14 0.08
C SER A 42 12.98 2.87 0.60
N VAL A 43 12.91 3.11 1.91
CA VAL A 43 11.74 3.75 2.52
C VAL A 43 11.59 5.20 2.08
N LEU A 44 12.69 5.97 1.95
CA LEU A 44 12.67 7.38 1.56
C LEU A 44 12.80 7.61 0.04
N ASN A 45 12.77 6.55 -0.77
CA ASN A 45 12.88 6.62 -2.24
C ASN A 45 11.63 7.18 -2.93
N GLY A 46 10.97 8.17 -2.36
CA GLY A 46 9.79 8.79 -2.95
C GLY A 46 8.51 7.97 -2.79
N GLY A 47 7.54 8.22 -3.67
CA GLY A 47 6.20 7.64 -3.63
C GLY A 47 5.16 8.62 -3.07
N LYS A 48 3.91 8.41 -3.48
CA LYS A 48 2.77 9.29 -3.12
C LYS A 48 2.30 9.11 -1.68
N ARG A 49 2.80 8.09 -0.95
CA ARG A 49 2.41 7.78 0.45
C ARG A 49 0.91 7.62 0.66
N ILE A 50 0.24 6.98 -0.30
CA ILE A 50 -1.22 6.79 -0.23
C ILE A 50 -1.63 5.97 1.00
N ARG A 51 -0.88 4.90 1.33
CA ARG A 51 -1.17 4.07 2.50
C ARG A 51 -1.02 4.85 3.80
N ALA A 52 0.02 5.68 3.91
CA ALA A 52 0.18 6.60 5.04
C ALA A 52 -0.97 7.61 5.12
N SER A 53 -1.39 8.20 3.99
CA SER A 53 -2.54 9.12 3.95
C SER A 53 -3.84 8.43 4.38
N LEU A 54 -4.04 7.15 4.04
CA LEU A 54 -5.18 6.36 4.51
C LEU A 54 -5.16 6.16 6.03
N VAL A 55 -3.99 5.82 6.61
CA VAL A 55 -3.82 5.72 8.07
C VAL A 55 -4.20 7.03 8.75
N LEU A 56 -3.60 8.14 8.30
CA LEU A 56 -3.79 9.45 8.91
C LEU A 56 -5.22 9.96 8.78
N SER A 57 -5.85 9.79 7.61
CA SER A 57 -7.24 10.20 7.39
C SER A 57 -8.23 9.35 8.18
N ALA A 58 -8.00 8.04 8.32
CA ALA A 58 -8.82 7.16 9.15
C ALA A 58 -8.68 7.51 10.65
N ALA A 59 -7.49 7.89 11.10
CA ALA A 59 -7.26 8.34 12.46
C ALA A 59 -7.98 9.69 12.73
N ARG A 60 -7.91 10.65 11.80
CA ARG A 60 -8.65 11.93 11.91
C ARG A 60 -10.15 11.72 11.99
N LEU A 61 -10.72 10.85 11.15
CA LEU A 61 -12.15 10.51 11.20
C LEU A 61 -12.51 9.89 12.55
N SER A 62 -11.60 9.08 13.12
CA SER A 62 -11.85 8.34 14.37
C SER A 62 -11.65 9.17 15.64
N GLY A 63 -10.96 10.34 15.58
CA GLY A 63 -10.83 11.28 16.68
C GLY A 63 -9.43 11.85 16.92
N ASP A 64 -8.35 11.04 16.85
CA ASP A 64 -6.99 11.51 17.15
C ASP A 64 -5.96 11.13 16.08
N GLU A 65 -5.38 12.16 15.43
CA GLU A 65 -4.27 11.99 14.47
C GLU A 65 -2.90 11.91 15.14
N LYS A 66 -2.73 12.48 16.36
CA LYS A 66 -1.39 12.73 16.92
C LYS A 66 -0.55 11.47 17.08
N SER A 67 -1.17 10.36 17.44
CA SER A 67 -0.50 9.07 17.66
C SER A 67 -0.38 8.20 16.40
N SER A 68 -0.89 8.64 15.25
CA SER A 68 -1.01 7.80 14.04
C SER A 68 0.22 7.79 13.13
N LEU A 69 1.14 8.76 13.25
CA LEU A 69 2.35 8.82 12.41
C LEU A 69 3.25 7.58 12.54
N PRO A 70 3.51 7.02 13.74
CA PRO A 70 4.24 5.76 13.86
C PRO A 70 3.57 4.60 13.10
N VAL A 71 2.23 4.53 13.14
CA VAL A 71 1.47 3.50 12.42
C VAL A 71 1.59 3.70 10.91
N ALA A 72 1.49 4.95 10.43
CA ALA A 72 1.70 5.28 9.02
C ALA A 72 3.12 4.92 8.56
N ALA A 73 4.14 5.18 9.38
CA ALA A 73 5.53 4.81 9.12
C ALA A 73 5.72 3.30 9.06
N ALA A 74 5.15 2.53 10.00
CA ALA A 74 5.20 1.07 10.00
C ALA A 74 4.57 0.48 8.72
N ILE A 75 3.42 0.98 8.30
CA ILE A 75 2.77 0.58 7.04
C ILE A 75 3.65 0.89 5.82
N GLU A 76 4.30 2.05 5.77
CA GLU A 76 5.20 2.39 4.65
C GLU A 76 6.51 1.57 4.68
N MET A 77 7.02 1.18 5.85
CA MET A 77 8.15 0.24 5.97
C MET A 77 7.76 -1.13 5.40
N VAL A 78 6.58 -1.63 5.77
CA VAL A 78 6.04 -2.88 5.24
C VAL A 78 5.86 -2.81 3.72
N HIS A 79 5.26 -1.75 3.21
CA HIS A 79 5.14 -1.55 1.77
C HIS A 79 6.50 -1.47 1.07
N SER A 80 7.50 -0.89 1.73
CA SER A 80 8.85 -0.78 1.15
C SER A 80 9.56 -2.12 1.11
N TYR A 81 9.44 -2.96 2.16
CA TYR A 81 10.02 -4.29 2.13
C TYR A 81 9.41 -5.16 1.02
N SER A 82 8.07 -5.09 0.83
CA SER A 82 7.43 -5.87 -0.24
C SER A 82 7.99 -5.48 -1.61
N LEU A 83 8.15 -4.18 -1.87
CA LEU A 83 8.74 -3.71 -3.14
C LEU A 83 10.21 -4.12 -3.30
N ILE A 84 11.00 -4.14 -2.22
CA ILE A 84 12.39 -4.61 -2.27
C ILE A 84 12.44 -6.08 -2.69
N HIS A 85 11.60 -6.92 -2.10
CA HIS A 85 11.58 -8.35 -2.40
C HIS A 85 10.97 -8.62 -3.77
N ASP A 86 9.92 -7.90 -4.17
CA ASP A 86 9.32 -8.00 -5.51
C ASP A 86 10.35 -7.67 -6.62
N ASP A 87 11.26 -6.70 -6.38
CA ASP A 87 12.27 -6.30 -7.37
C ASP A 87 13.42 -7.31 -7.55
N LEU A 88 13.59 -8.30 -6.66
CA LEU A 88 14.69 -9.28 -6.73
C LEU A 88 14.64 -10.11 -8.03
N PRO A 89 15.81 -10.61 -8.50
CA PRO A 89 15.90 -11.47 -9.70
C PRO A 89 15.03 -12.74 -9.63
N ALA A 90 14.80 -13.27 -8.43
CA ALA A 90 13.93 -14.43 -8.20
C ALA A 90 12.44 -14.11 -8.30
N MET A 91 12.07 -12.84 -8.37
CA MET A 91 10.70 -12.32 -8.43
C MET A 91 10.48 -11.57 -9.75
N ASP A 92 10.23 -10.26 -9.72
CA ASP A 92 9.96 -9.45 -10.92
C ASP A 92 11.24 -9.09 -11.73
N ASN A 93 12.43 -9.26 -11.13
CA ASN A 93 13.73 -8.89 -11.72
C ASN A 93 13.75 -7.45 -12.27
N SER A 94 13.38 -6.50 -11.43
CA SER A 94 13.23 -5.10 -11.83
C SER A 94 14.45 -4.26 -11.45
N ASP A 95 15.14 -3.70 -12.42
CA ASP A 95 16.33 -2.87 -12.21
C ASP A 95 16.02 -1.49 -11.64
N LEU A 96 14.79 -1.01 -11.85
CA LEU A 96 14.38 0.34 -11.47
C LEU A 96 13.09 0.34 -10.64
N ARG A 97 13.07 1.16 -9.59
CA ARG A 97 11.86 1.45 -8.80
C ARG A 97 11.69 2.96 -8.62
N ARG A 98 10.58 3.50 -9.09
CA ARG A 98 10.29 4.96 -9.02
C ARG A 98 11.39 5.82 -9.66
N GLY A 99 11.93 5.36 -10.80
CA GLY A 99 12.98 6.06 -11.56
C GLY A 99 14.39 5.98 -10.96
N LYS A 100 14.60 5.23 -9.87
CA LYS A 100 15.91 5.00 -9.25
C LYS A 100 16.24 3.51 -9.29
N LYS A 101 17.52 3.16 -9.16
CA LYS A 101 17.97 1.76 -9.08
C LYS A 101 17.25 1.04 -7.95
N SER A 102 16.72 -0.17 -8.22
CA SER A 102 16.22 -1.08 -7.19
C SER A 102 17.33 -1.44 -6.20
N LEU A 103 16.97 -1.95 -5.04
CA LEU A 103 17.95 -2.10 -3.95
C LEU A 103 19.02 -3.13 -4.30
N HIS A 104 18.66 -4.24 -4.92
CA HIS A 104 19.60 -5.30 -5.33
C HIS A 104 20.60 -4.82 -6.40
N VAL A 105 20.19 -3.89 -7.28
CA VAL A 105 21.08 -3.27 -8.28
C VAL A 105 21.98 -2.20 -7.65
N LYS A 106 21.48 -1.48 -6.64
CA LYS A 106 22.27 -0.42 -5.97
C LYS A 106 23.32 -0.99 -4.99
N TYR A 107 22.97 -2.05 -4.30
CA TYR A 107 23.84 -2.72 -3.33
C TYR A 107 24.19 -4.12 -3.83
N ASN A 108 23.42 -5.13 -3.48
CA ASN A 108 23.43 -6.52 -3.94
C ASN A 108 22.17 -7.23 -3.43
N GLU A 109 21.92 -8.46 -3.90
CA GLU A 109 20.75 -9.25 -3.51
C GLU A 109 20.71 -9.55 -2.01
N ALA A 110 21.83 -9.97 -1.41
CA ALA A 110 21.89 -10.27 0.02
C ALA A 110 21.52 -9.06 0.89
N THR A 111 22.04 -7.87 0.53
CA THR A 111 21.68 -6.61 1.23
C THR A 111 20.21 -6.26 1.02
N ALA A 112 19.65 -6.51 -0.16
CA ALA A 112 18.24 -6.27 -0.45
C ALA A 112 17.32 -7.17 0.40
N ILE A 113 17.62 -8.48 0.46
CA ILE A 113 16.87 -9.43 1.30
C ILE A 113 16.91 -8.99 2.76
N LEU A 114 18.10 -8.77 3.32
CA LEU A 114 18.25 -8.38 4.72
C LEU A 114 17.61 -7.02 5.05
N ALA A 115 17.63 -6.05 4.12
CA ALA A 115 16.98 -4.77 4.31
C ALA A 115 15.44 -4.92 4.33
N GLY A 116 14.87 -5.79 3.51
CA GLY A 116 13.45 -6.12 3.54
C GLY A 116 13.05 -6.76 4.87
N ASP A 117 13.78 -7.79 5.33
CA ASP A 117 13.55 -8.47 6.61
C ASP A 117 13.65 -7.50 7.80
N ALA A 118 14.67 -6.63 7.77
CA ALA A 118 14.87 -5.64 8.82
C ALA A 118 13.76 -4.57 8.84
N LEU A 119 13.27 -4.12 7.68
CA LEU A 119 12.14 -3.18 7.58
C LEU A 119 10.84 -3.80 8.12
N GLN A 120 10.56 -5.06 7.81
CA GLN A 120 9.42 -5.77 8.36
C GLN A 120 9.52 -5.87 9.88
N SER A 121 10.67 -6.31 10.40
CA SER A 121 10.93 -6.42 11.84
C SER A 121 10.80 -5.07 12.54
N GLU A 122 11.30 -4.00 11.92
CA GLU A 122 11.27 -2.65 12.47
C GLU A 122 9.84 -2.06 12.50
N ALA A 123 8.99 -2.42 11.54
CA ALA A 123 7.57 -2.06 11.58
C ALA A 123 6.87 -2.63 12.82
N PHE A 124 7.13 -3.88 13.17
CA PHE A 124 6.60 -4.50 14.39
C PHE A 124 7.21 -3.89 15.66
N ASN A 125 8.52 -3.58 15.64
CA ASN A 125 9.17 -2.89 16.75
C ASN A 125 8.52 -1.53 17.05
N ILE A 126 8.19 -0.74 16.02
CA ILE A 126 7.47 0.54 16.19
C ILE A 126 6.11 0.32 16.84
N LEU A 127 5.34 -0.66 16.38
CA LEU A 127 3.97 -0.89 16.86
C LEU A 127 3.92 -1.47 18.27
N SER A 128 4.95 -2.21 18.71
CA SER A 128 5.03 -2.85 20.02
C SER A 128 5.82 -2.04 21.07
N ASN A 129 6.44 -0.92 20.68
CA ASN A 129 7.30 -0.13 21.55
C ASN A 129 6.48 0.84 22.42
N ASN A 130 6.51 0.64 23.75
CA ASN A 130 5.79 1.47 24.72
C ASN A 130 6.27 2.93 24.80
N LYS A 131 7.48 3.24 24.32
CA LYS A 131 7.97 4.62 24.18
C LYS A 131 7.34 5.35 23.00
N ILE A 132 6.83 4.60 22.02
CA ILE A 132 6.21 5.14 20.79
C ILE A 132 4.68 5.09 20.92
N ILE A 133 4.11 3.93 21.24
CA ILE A 133 2.67 3.73 21.46
C ILE A 133 2.48 3.31 22.92
N LYS A 134 2.01 4.24 23.76
CA LYS A 134 1.94 4.03 25.22
C LYS A 134 0.90 3.00 25.65
N ASN A 135 -0.18 2.83 24.88
CA ASN A 135 -1.26 1.93 25.23
C ASN A 135 -0.96 0.51 24.74
N THR A 136 -0.68 -0.42 25.66
CA THR A 136 -0.31 -1.80 25.35
C THR A 136 -1.44 -2.61 24.70
N TYR A 137 -2.69 -2.28 25.00
CA TYR A 137 -3.84 -2.90 24.34
C TYR A 137 -3.87 -2.53 22.85
N LEU A 138 -3.66 -1.25 22.51
CA LEU A 138 -3.55 -0.80 21.12
C LEU A 138 -2.35 -1.43 20.41
N GLN A 139 -1.20 -1.60 21.09
CA GLN A 139 -0.05 -2.30 20.51
C GLN A 139 -0.44 -3.71 20.04
N SER A 140 -1.11 -4.49 20.90
CA SER A 140 -1.53 -5.84 20.58
C SER A 140 -2.49 -5.89 19.38
N GLU A 141 -3.48 -4.98 19.34
CA GLU A 141 -4.41 -4.88 18.20
C GLU A 141 -3.69 -4.51 16.89
N LEU A 142 -2.77 -3.53 16.93
CA LEU A 142 -2.03 -3.07 15.76
C LEU A 142 -1.08 -4.15 15.22
N VAL A 143 -0.33 -4.81 16.10
CA VAL A 143 0.56 -5.93 15.75
C VAL A 143 -0.23 -7.08 15.13
N SER A 144 -1.36 -7.46 15.74
CA SER A 144 -2.25 -8.51 15.22
C SER A 144 -2.83 -8.14 13.85
N SER A 145 -3.26 -6.89 13.67
CA SER A 145 -3.80 -6.40 12.41
C SER A 145 -2.76 -6.42 11.29
N LEU A 146 -1.55 -5.94 11.58
CA LEU A 146 -0.48 -5.91 10.59
C LEU A 146 -0.01 -7.32 10.24
N SER A 147 0.23 -8.19 11.21
CA SER A 147 0.73 -9.55 10.97
C SER A 147 -0.24 -10.37 10.11
N ARG A 148 -1.53 -10.23 10.34
CA ARG A 148 -2.56 -10.87 9.50
C ARG A 148 -2.55 -10.32 8.08
N ALA A 149 -2.43 -9.00 7.92
CA ALA A 149 -2.49 -8.35 6.61
C ALA A 149 -1.29 -8.68 5.71
N ILE A 150 -0.14 -9.02 6.29
CA ILE A 150 1.09 -9.30 5.52
C ILE A 150 1.47 -10.78 5.45
N GLY A 151 0.81 -11.62 6.21
CA GLY A 151 1.07 -13.06 6.30
C GLY A 151 0.50 -13.87 5.12
N HIS A 152 0.37 -15.18 5.35
CA HIS A 152 -0.11 -16.13 4.34
C HIS A 152 -1.59 -15.93 3.95
N TYR A 153 -2.42 -15.37 4.82
CA TYR A 153 -3.79 -14.92 4.53
C TYR A 153 -3.85 -13.41 4.21
N GLY A 154 -2.78 -12.86 3.67
CA GLY A 154 -2.65 -11.46 3.30
C GLY A 154 -1.65 -11.30 2.15
N MET A 155 -0.83 -10.25 2.23
CA MET A 155 0.03 -9.81 1.14
C MET A 155 0.99 -10.91 0.64
N ALA A 156 1.64 -11.68 1.52
CA ALA A 156 2.54 -12.76 1.11
C ALA A 156 1.80 -13.90 0.38
N GLY A 157 0.61 -14.31 0.89
CA GLY A 157 -0.23 -15.29 0.22
C GLY A 157 -0.72 -14.80 -1.13
N GLY A 158 -1.13 -13.53 -1.23
CA GLY A 158 -1.53 -12.91 -2.49
C GLY A 158 -0.40 -12.81 -3.52
N GLN A 159 0.84 -12.56 -3.07
CA GLN A 159 2.02 -12.59 -3.93
C GLN A 159 2.31 -14.00 -4.45
N MET A 160 2.13 -15.02 -3.60
CA MET A 160 2.27 -16.41 -4.04
C MET A 160 1.22 -16.80 -5.07
N LEU A 161 -0.04 -16.39 -4.87
CA LEU A 161 -1.11 -16.59 -5.86
C LEU A 161 -0.82 -15.88 -7.20
N ASP A 162 -0.24 -14.67 -7.17
CA ASP A 162 0.16 -13.95 -8.38
C ASP A 162 1.16 -14.76 -9.22
N MET A 163 2.20 -15.31 -8.56
CA MET A 163 3.20 -16.17 -9.20
C MET A 163 2.62 -17.49 -9.72
N GLU A 164 1.66 -18.08 -9.01
CA GLU A 164 0.96 -19.29 -9.46
C GLU A 164 0.04 -19.00 -10.64
N GLY A 165 -0.64 -17.85 -10.62
CA GLY A 165 -1.55 -17.41 -11.67
C GLY A 165 -0.87 -17.19 -13.02
N GLU A 166 0.40 -16.76 -13.03
CA GLU A 166 1.20 -16.64 -14.26
C GLU A 166 1.36 -17.98 -15.01
N LYS A 167 1.36 -19.09 -14.27
CA LYS A 167 1.56 -20.43 -14.84
C LYS A 167 0.27 -21.17 -15.18
N LYS A 168 -0.80 -20.94 -14.41
CA LYS A 168 -2.03 -21.76 -14.47
C LYS A 168 -3.17 -21.08 -15.22
N GLY A 169 -3.13 -19.75 -15.38
CA GLY A 169 -4.29 -18.96 -15.80
C GLY A 169 -5.40 -18.99 -14.73
N PHE A 170 -5.77 -17.83 -14.19
CA PHE A 170 -6.81 -17.73 -13.15
C PHE A 170 -8.13 -17.28 -13.75
N ASN A 171 -9.24 -17.82 -13.20
CA ASN A 171 -10.58 -17.28 -13.45
C ASN A 171 -10.81 -15.99 -12.64
N PHE A 172 -11.98 -15.36 -12.85
CA PHE A 172 -12.32 -14.08 -12.21
C PHE A 172 -12.24 -14.12 -10.67
N GLU A 173 -12.80 -15.17 -10.04
CA GLU A 173 -12.81 -15.28 -8.58
C GLU A 173 -11.40 -15.48 -8.00
N GLN A 174 -10.56 -16.23 -8.68
CA GLN A 174 -9.15 -16.43 -8.28
C GLN A 174 -8.32 -15.14 -8.44
N VAL A 175 -8.52 -14.39 -9.55
CA VAL A 175 -7.86 -13.07 -9.72
C VAL A 175 -8.36 -12.08 -8.67
N LYS A 176 -9.66 -12.08 -8.35
CA LYS A 176 -10.22 -11.24 -7.29
C LYS A 176 -9.59 -11.57 -5.94
N GLU A 177 -9.52 -12.85 -5.56
CA GLU A 177 -8.90 -13.30 -4.30
C GLU A 177 -7.43 -12.88 -4.24
N MET A 178 -6.67 -13.10 -5.30
CA MET A 178 -5.27 -12.68 -5.40
C MET A 178 -5.12 -11.16 -5.17
N ILE A 179 -5.95 -10.34 -5.81
CA ILE A 179 -5.93 -8.88 -5.66
C ILE A 179 -6.30 -8.46 -4.23
N GLU A 180 -7.34 -9.06 -3.65
CA GLU A 180 -7.77 -8.77 -2.29
C GLU A 180 -6.67 -9.07 -1.27
N LEU A 181 -5.90 -10.13 -1.47
CA LEU A 181 -4.79 -10.51 -0.59
C LEU A 181 -3.53 -9.68 -0.88
N LYS A 182 -3.04 -9.65 -2.12
CA LYS A 182 -1.77 -9.01 -2.48
C LYS A 182 -1.78 -7.51 -2.22
N THR A 183 -2.85 -6.84 -2.63
CA THR A 183 -2.96 -5.37 -2.59
C THR A 183 -3.98 -4.89 -1.55
N GLY A 184 -5.15 -5.52 -1.52
CA GLY A 184 -6.27 -5.12 -0.68
C GLY A 184 -5.99 -5.26 0.81
N ALA A 185 -5.29 -6.31 1.25
CA ALA A 185 -5.04 -6.58 2.66
C ALA A 185 -4.26 -5.45 3.34
N LEU A 186 -3.18 -4.94 2.73
CA LEU A 186 -2.39 -3.85 3.29
C LEU A 186 -3.12 -2.49 3.21
N ILE A 187 -3.93 -2.25 2.18
CA ILE A 187 -4.81 -1.07 2.09
C ILE A 187 -5.84 -1.12 3.22
N SER A 188 -6.46 -2.27 3.44
CA SER A 188 -7.43 -2.45 4.52
C SER A 188 -6.77 -2.27 5.89
N ALA A 189 -5.60 -2.86 6.11
CA ALA A 189 -4.83 -2.67 7.34
C ALA A 189 -4.50 -1.19 7.57
N SER A 190 -4.15 -0.42 6.53
CA SER A 190 -3.86 1.01 6.65
C SER A 190 -5.05 1.77 7.24
N VAL A 191 -6.25 1.55 6.71
CA VAL A 191 -7.47 2.23 7.18
C VAL A 191 -7.88 1.76 8.57
N VAL A 192 -7.89 0.45 8.81
CA VAL A 192 -8.32 -0.14 10.09
C VAL A 192 -7.36 0.24 11.21
N MET A 193 -6.05 0.14 11.00
CA MET A 193 -5.04 0.50 12.00
C MET A 193 -5.05 2.01 12.29
N GLY A 194 -5.31 2.84 11.28
CA GLY A 194 -5.56 4.27 11.48
C GLY A 194 -6.76 4.52 12.39
N SER A 195 -7.86 3.80 12.18
CA SER A 195 -9.03 3.89 13.04
C SER A 195 -8.79 3.37 14.46
N ILE A 196 -8.03 2.28 14.61
CA ILE A 196 -7.65 1.71 15.92
C ILE A 196 -6.87 2.76 16.73
N ILE A 197 -5.80 3.30 16.17
CA ILE A 197 -4.95 4.27 16.88
C ILE A 197 -5.65 5.61 17.11
N GLY A 198 -6.59 6.00 16.24
CA GLY A 198 -7.43 7.19 16.37
C GLY A 198 -8.56 7.06 17.39
N GLY A 199 -8.75 5.90 18.01
CA GLY A 199 -9.80 5.67 19.01
C GLY A 199 -11.17 5.39 18.43
N GLY A 200 -11.26 4.96 17.17
CA GLY A 200 -12.52 4.65 16.51
C GLY A 200 -13.35 3.60 17.22
N SER A 201 -14.65 3.86 17.39
CA SER A 201 -15.60 2.90 17.95
C SER A 201 -15.73 1.66 17.05
N LYS A 202 -16.29 0.56 17.59
CA LYS A 202 -16.54 -0.66 16.81
C LYS A 202 -17.37 -0.38 15.54
N LYS A 203 -18.32 0.55 15.62
CA LYS A 203 -19.15 0.97 14.48
C LYS A 203 -18.28 1.65 13.40
N ILE A 204 -17.45 2.64 13.79
CA ILE A 204 -16.53 3.34 12.89
C ILE A 204 -15.58 2.34 12.22
N ARG A 205 -14.94 1.46 13.01
CA ARG A 205 -14.00 0.45 12.49
C ARG A 205 -14.66 -0.50 11.48
N ASN A 206 -15.93 -0.87 11.69
CA ASN A 206 -16.66 -1.73 10.77
C ASN A 206 -16.96 -1.03 9.44
N SER A 207 -17.47 0.22 9.46
CA SER A 207 -17.69 0.99 8.24
C SER A 207 -16.39 1.25 7.48
N LEU A 208 -15.31 1.60 8.20
CA LEU A 208 -13.99 1.80 7.58
C LEU A 208 -13.38 0.50 7.02
N TYR A 209 -13.65 -0.65 7.64
CA TYR A 209 -13.24 -1.95 7.08
C TYR A 209 -13.95 -2.22 5.75
N LYS A 210 -15.27 -2.03 5.67
CA LYS A 210 -16.03 -2.20 4.42
C LYS A 210 -15.57 -1.23 3.34
N PHE A 211 -15.40 0.07 3.70
CA PHE A 211 -14.79 1.08 2.83
C PHE A 211 -13.48 0.59 2.23
N SER A 212 -12.57 0.09 3.06
CA SER A 212 -11.23 -0.30 2.66
C SER A 212 -11.18 -1.56 1.80
N LYS A 213 -12.13 -2.47 1.95
CA LYS A 213 -12.25 -3.68 1.10
C LYS A 213 -12.52 -3.28 -0.35
N ASN A 214 -13.56 -2.46 -0.57
CA ASN A 214 -13.91 -1.97 -1.90
C ASN A 214 -12.80 -1.10 -2.49
N LEU A 215 -12.19 -0.23 -1.66
CA LEU A 215 -11.08 0.62 -2.06
C LEU A 215 -9.86 -0.19 -2.52
N GLY A 216 -9.49 -1.24 -1.80
CA GLY A 216 -8.33 -2.09 -2.10
C GLY A 216 -8.48 -2.81 -3.45
N PHE A 217 -9.67 -3.31 -3.73
CA PHE A 217 -9.96 -3.97 -5.01
C PHE A 217 -9.97 -2.94 -6.15
N ALA A 218 -10.65 -1.81 -5.98
CA ALA A 218 -10.65 -0.73 -6.97
C ALA A 218 -9.25 -0.17 -7.25
N PHE A 219 -8.38 -0.13 -6.23
CA PHE A 219 -7.00 0.34 -6.36
C PHE A 219 -6.21 -0.48 -7.37
N GLN A 220 -6.27 -1.81 -7.29
CA GLN A 220 -5.55 -2.68 -8.23
C GLN A 220 -6.13 -2.60 -9.63
N ILE A 221 -7.48 -2.57 -9.75
CA ILE A 221 -8.11 -2.40 -11.07
C ILE A 221 -7.66 -1.10 -11.73
N ALA A 222 -7.56 -0.02 -10.95
CA ALA A 222 -7.09 1.27 -11.48
C ALA A 222 -5.60 1.22 -11.89
N ASP A 223 -4.74 0.48 -11.17
CA ASP A 223 -3.35 0.26 -11.58
C ASP A 223 -3.27 -0.53 -12.89
N ASP A 224 -4.02 -1.63 -13.00
CA ASP A 224 -4.07 -2.44 -14.23
C ASP A 224 -4.53 -1.60 -15.44
N ILE A 225 -5.54 -0.73 -15.25
CA ILE A 225 -6.02 0.19 -16.30
C ILE A 225 -4.92 1.18 -16.73
N LEU A 226 -4.18 1.73 -15.78
CA LEU A 226 -3.08 2.65 -16.07
C LEU A 226 -1.95 1.97 -16.83
N ASP A 227 -1.60 0.74 -16.47
CA ASP A 227 -0.56 -0.04 -17.12
C ASP A 227 -0.91 -0.33 -18.59
N VAL A 228 -2.14 -0.70 -18.87
CA VAL A 228 -2.61 -0.93 -20.27
C VAL A 228 -2.66 0.39 -21.05
N SER A 229 -3.14 1.48 -20.43
CA SER A 229 -3.28 2.78 -21.09
C SER A 229 -1.92 3.44 -21.39
N SER A 230 -0.92 3.27 -20.53
CA SER A 230 0.43 3.78 -20.73
C SER A 230 1.17 3.03 -21.86
N LYS A 231 1.01 1.71 -21.94
CA LYS A 231 1.56 0.89 -23.02
C LYS A 231 0.97 1.27 -24.38
N SER A 232 -0.33 1.56 -24.47
CA SER A 232 -0.99 1.96 -25.71
C SER A 232 -0.47 3.30 -26.25
N ASN A 233 -0.03 4.22 -25.39
CA ASN A 233 0.56 5.50 -25.80
C ASN A 233 2.02 5.39 -26.28
N ILE A 234 2.71 4.29 -25.96
CA ILE A 234 4.11 4.03 -26.34
C ILE A 234 4.21 3.19 -27.63
N ILE A 235 3.17 2.45 -28.02
CA ILE A 235 3.14 1.58 -29.21
C ILE A 235 2.87 2.41 -30.48
N GLY A 236 3.73 3.43 -30.70
CA GLY A 236 3.99 3.99 -32.03
C GLY A 236 5.20 3.34 -32.71
N LYS A 237 5.83 2.29 -32.14
CA LYS A 237 6.96 1.56 -32.77
C LYS A 237 6.83 0.06 -32.48
N PRO A 238 7.04 -0.80 -33.53
CA PRO A 238 7.07 -2.25 -33.35
C PRO A 238 8.36 -2.65 -32.62
N THR A 239 8.27 -3.08 -31.39
CA THR A 239 9.37 -3.75 -30.68
C THR A 239 8.92 -5.15 -30.30
N GLY A 240 9.41 -6.14 -31.07
CA GLY A 240 9.30 -7.55 -30.72
C GLY A 240 10.36 -7.92 -29.69
N SER A 241 10.04 -7.93 -28.39
CA SER A 241 10.80 -8.64 -27.35
C SER A 241 10.10 -8.76 -25.99
N ASP A 242 8.90 -8.15 -25.75
CA ASP A 242 8.23 -8.20 -24.44
C ASP A 242 6.83 -8.85 -24.48
N LEU A 243 6.60 -9.81 -25.36
CA LEU A 243 5.32 -10.52 -25.50
C LEU A 243 5.18 -11.76 -24.60
N THR A 244 5.95 -11.93 -23.54
CA THR A 244 5.99 -13.19 -22.78
C THR A 244 5.93 -13.06 -21.26
N ARG A 245 5.02 -12.24 -20.72
CA ARG A 245 4.40 -12.48 -19.41
C ARG A 245 2.94 -12.08 -19.51
N GLU A 246 2.09 -13.01 -19.92
CA GLU A 246 0.63 -12.89 -19.78
C GLU A 246 0.28 -12.99 -18.29
N LYS A 247 0.50 -11.90 -17.53
CA LYS A 247 -0.03 -11.83 -16.18
C LYS A 247 -1.54 -11.99 -16.24
N SER A 248 -2.10 -12.91 -15.47
CA SER A 248 -3.54 -13.05 -15.29
C SER A 248 -4.06 -11.79 -14.58
N ASN A 249 -4.38 -10.73 -15.34
CA ASN A 249 -4.96 -9.51 -14.81
C ASN A 249 -6.46 -9.44 -15.11
N LEU A 250 -7.17 -8.62 -14.33
CA LEU A 250 -8.61 -8.50 -14.45
C LEU A 250 -9.04 -8.00 -15.84
N ILE A 251 -8.25 -7.10 -16.47
CA ILE A 251 -8.59 -6.52 -17.77
C ILE A 251 -8.59 -7.56 -18.86
N ASN A 252 -7.66 -8.53 -18.81
CA ASN A 252 -7.63 -9.64 -19.78
C ASN A 252 -8.87 -10.53 -19.66
N LEU A 253 -9.46 -10.66 -18.48
CA LEU A 253 -10.63 -11.50 -18.24
C LEU A 253 -11.94 -10.82 -18.61
N VAL A 254 -12.11 -9.54 -18.27
CA VAL A 254 -13.41 -8.86 -18.41
C VAL A 254 -13.43 -7.76 -19.46
N GLY A 255 -12.28 -7.33 -19.94
CA GLY A 255 -12.11 -6.20 -20.85
C GLY A 255 -12.09 -4.84 -20.12
N LEU A 256 -11.43 -3.85 -20.76
CA LEU A 256 -11.16 -2.52 -20.18
C LEU A 256 -12.44 -1.79 -19.74
N ASN A 257 -13.51 -1.81 -20.54
CA ASN A 257 -14.75 -1.10 -20.24
C ASN A 257 -15.45 -1.67 -19.00
N LYS A 258 -15.50 -3.00 -18.85
CA LYS A 258 -16.11 -3.64 -17.70
C LYS A 258 -15.24 -3.45 -16.44
N ALA A 259 -13.92 -3.53 -16.56
CA ALA A 259 -12.99 -3.25 -15.45
C ALA A 259 -13.14 -1.80 -14.97
N SER A 260 -13.22 -0.82 -15.86
CA SER A 260 -13.43 0.58 -15.52
C SER A 260 -14.77 0.82 -14.82
N LYS A 261 -15.85 0.18 -15.31
CA LYS A 261 -17.16 0.25 -14.66
C LYS A 261 -17.09 -0.34 -13.25
N LEU A 262 -16.52 -1.54 -13.10
CA LEU A 262 -16.38 -2.21 -11.80
C LEU A 262 -15.58 -1.35 -10.80
N ALA A 263 -14.47 -0.75 -11.22
CA ALA A 263 -13.70 0.15 -10.35
C ALA A 263 -14.52 1.35 -9.87
N ASN A 264 -15.33 1.96 -10.76
CA ASN A 264 -16.20 3.08 -10.39
C ASN A 264 -17.31 2.66 -9.42
N ASP A 265 -17.95 1.50 -9.66
CA ASP A 265 -18.99 0.96 -8.78
C ASP A 265 -18.42 0.66 -7.38
N LEU A 266 -17.24 0.04 -7.29
CA LEU A 266 -16.54 -0.23 -6.02
C LEU A 266 -16.20 1.06 -5.25
N ILE A 267 -15.75 2.13 -5.94
CA ILE A 267 -15.48 3.41 -5.28
C ILE A 267 -16.77 4.05 -4.77
N LYS A 268 -17.86 3.94 -5.52
CA LYS A 268 -19.16 4.43 -5.06
C LYS A 268 -19.59 3.70 -3.80
N GLU A 269 -19.58 2.37 -3.79
CA GLU A 269 -19.89 1.55 -2.60
C GLU A 269 -18.97 1.87 -1.41
N ALA A 270 -17.67 2.05 -1.66
CA ALA A 270 -16.74 2.48 -0.62
C ALA A 270 -17.17 3.82 -0.01
N LYS A 271 -17.51 4.82 -0.82
CA LYS A 271 -17.92 6.14 -0.35
C LYS A 271 -19.26 6.12 0.39
N ASP A 272 -20.17 5.22 0.03
CA ASP A 272 -21.45 5.04 0.71
C ASP A 272 -21.27 4.67 2.19
N GLU A 273 -20.22 3.87 2.54
CA GLU A 273 -19.85 3.55 3.93
C GLU A 273 -19.36 4.78 4.75
N LEU A 274 -19.07 5.88 4.09
CA LEU A 274 -18.59 7.11 4.73
C LEU A 274 -19.70 8.18 4.92
N ILE A 275 -20.89 8.00 4.34
CA ILE A 275 -21.97 9.00 4.33
C ILE A 275 -22.36 9.41 5.76
N GLU A 276 -22.47 8.45 6.67
CA GLU A 276 -22.87 8.71 8.06
C GLU A 276 -21.89 9.61 8.83
N PHE A 277 -20.64 9.74 8.38
CA PHE A 277 -19.62 10.57 9.04
C PHE A 277 -19.59 12.02 8.53
N GLY A 278 -20.40 12.37 7.55
CA GLY A 278 -20.53 13.73 7.02
C GLY A 278 -19.18 14.35 6.62
N SER A 279 -18.87 15.52 7.16
CA SER A 279 -17.61 16.23 6.83
C SER A 279 -16.34 15.46 7.24
N ASN A 280 -16.40 14.63 8.29
CA ASN A 280 -15.26 13.86 8.76
C ASN A 280 -14.86 12.74 7.76
N GLY A 281 -15.80 12.25 6.94
CA GLY A 281 -15.56 11.27 5.89
C GLY A 281 -14.95 11.82 4.61
N LEU A 282 -14.92 13.16 4.43
CA LEU A 282 -14.56 13.80 3.16
C LEU A 282 -13.11 13.53 2.72
N GLU A 283 -12.15 13.43 3.64
CA GLU A 283 -10.77 13.15 3.26
C GLU A 283 -10.61 11.73 2.68
N LEU A 284 -11.19 10.72 3.34
CA LEU A 284 -11.18 9.34 2.84
C LEU A 284 -11.97 9.20 1.53
N SER A 285 -13.13 9.86 1.42
CA SER A 285 -13.90 9.91 0.18
C SER A 285 -13.09 10.52 -0.97
N SER A 286 -12.34 11.59 -0.71
CA SER A 286 -11.47 12.22 -1.71
C SER A 286 -10.28 11.36 -2.09
N LEU A 287 -9.69 10.61 -1.14
CA LEU A 287 -8.64 9.63 -1.42
C LEU A 287 -9.15 8.49 -2.32
N ALA A 288 -10.40 8.06 -2.12
CA ALA A 288 -11.04 7.07 -2.97
C ALA A 288 -11.21 7.59 -4.41
N ASP A 289 -11.70 8.82 -4.60
CA ASP A 289 -11.80 9.45 -5.92
C ASP A 289 -10.42 9.58 -6.60
N TYR A 290 -9.38 9.95 -5.82
CA TYR A 290 -8.01 10.09 -6.35
C TYR A 290 -7.47 8.79 -6.94
N ILE A 291 -7.81 7.64 -6.37
CA ILE A 291 -7.33 6.33 -6.83
C ILE A 291 -7.75 6.05 -8.27
N ILE A 292 -8.97 6.43 -8.66
CA ILE A 292 -9.45 6.26 -10.04
C ILE A 292 -8.96 7.39 -10.96
N LEU A 293 -8.90 8.63 -10.44
CA LEU A 293 -8.60 9.81 -11.25
C LEU A 293 -7.09 10.05 -11.45
N ARG A 294 -6.23 9.30 -10.74
CA ARG A 294 -4.77 9.48 -10.86
C ARG A 294 -4.30 9.17 -12.29
N LYS A 295 -3.50 10.10 -12.82
CA LYS A 295 -2.67 9.89 -14.00
C LYS A 295 -1.29 9.40 -13.54
N VAL A 296 -0.63 8.64 -14.38
CA VAL A 296 0.75 8.16 -14.15
C VAL A 296 1.69 9.34 -13.90
#